data_1b8e63aab22c620928e19aab9be2cf52
#
_entry.id   1b8e63aab22c620928e19aab9be2cf52
#
_cell.length_a   1.000
_cell.length_b   1.000
_cell.length_c   1.000
_cell.angle_alpha   90.00
_cell.angle_beta   90.00
_cell.angle_gamma   90.00
#
_symmetry.space_group_name_H-M   'P 1'
#
loop_
_entity.id
_entity.type
_entity.pdbx_description
1 polymer ?
#
loop_
_entity_poly.entity_id
_entity_poly.type
_entity_poly.pdbx_seq_one_letter_code
_entity_poly.pdbx_strand_id
1 'polypeptide(L)'
;MCYKGRNRPMKNRLLSVCALILLLFPLCARAEEQPVIINLVEDASQDYRFEEGAPLLEIVFPRVISSDCAILRFEDQVMMIDSSTRSEKMNNRNQTACQTIGVDHIDIAYNSHPHNDHIDGFPDINEQMPIGKLITTFPSDFDFHIKQVTDYMHEHDIPVERVYDGDVMTLGKSGAVTLTVIQELHESWPLNDQSAMLMVQYGDRRILFAGDNENRSQKYYVENPPACGLNADILKYPHHGQVRLNNDFLALISPSLAFLDGAADTVKDGVKYCQKHEIAHLLSYKGLTRLRTDGSIWVIDYLKEENADRELPYTPARE
;
A
#
# COMPACT_ATOMS: atom_id res chain seq x y z
N MET A 1 -68.10 40.26 -60.58
CA MET A 1 -66.82 40.03 -61.27
C MET A 1 -66.21 38.72 -60.69
N CYS A 2 -66.06 37.77 -61.58
CA CYS A 2 -65.51 36.42 -61.25
C CYS A 2 -64.08 36.47 -60.73
N TYR A 3 -63.77 35.56 -59.83
CA TYR A 3 -62.56 34.82 -60.01
C TYR A 3 -62.63 33.42 -59.38
N LYS A 4 -62.19 32.47 -60.17
CA LYS A 4 -62.24 31.01 -60.03
C LYS A 4 -61.32 30.49 -58.98
N GLY A 5 -61.84 29.46 -58.31
CA GLY A 5 -61.01 28.56 -57.42
C GLY A 5 -60.03 27.70 -58.21
N ARG A 6 -58.94 27.31 -57.55
CA ARG A 6 -58.06 26.20 -57.99
C ARG A 6 -57.89 25.26 -56.85
N ASN A 7 -58.42 24.06 -57.01
CA ASN A 7 -58.06 22.90 -56.17
C ASN A 7 -56.58 22.59 -56.27
N ARG A 8 -55.93 22.38 -55.14
CA ARG A 8 -54.64 21.71 -55.07
C ARG A 8 -54.77 20.42 -54.26
N PRO A 9 -54.13 19.31 -54.68
CA PRO A 9 -54.29 18.01 -54.06
C PRO A 9 -53.53 17.94 -52.75
N MET A 10 -54.11 17.26 -51.80
CA MET A 10 -53.49 16.90 -50.53
C MET A 10 -52.28 15.96 -50.75
N LYS A 11 -51.09 16.39 -50.42
CA LYS A 11 -49.93 15.54 -50.33
C LYS A 11 -49.93 14.83 -48.94
N ASN A 12 -50.11 13.52 -49.00
CA ASN A 12 -49.87 12.64 -47.86
C ASN A 12 -48.45 12.83 -47.35
N ARG A 13 -48.30 13.37 -46.18
CA ARG A 13 -47.07 13.31 -45.42
C ARG A 13 -47.04 11.99 -44.64
N LEU A 14 -46.27 11.04 -45.13
CA LEU A 14 -45.80 9.91 -44.29
C LEU A 14 -45.01 10.48 -43.10
N LEU A 15 -45.53 10.35 -41.92
CA LEU A 15 -44.80 10.54 -40.70
C LEU A 15 -43.91 9.30 -40.49
N SER A 16 -42.59 9.48 -40.78
CA SER A 16 -41.58 8.50 -40.42
C SER A 16 -41.40 8.57 -38.88
N VAL A 17 -41.96 7.61 -38.19
CA VAL A 17 -41.68 7.41 -36.76
C VAL A 17 -40.32 6.70 -36.67
N CYS A 18 -39.23 7.47 -36.48
CA CYS A 18 -37.98 6.91 -36.06
C CYS A 18 -38.15 6.42 -34.59
N ALA A 19 -38.36 5.12 -34.43
CA ALA A 19 -38.28 4.46 -33.13
C ALA A 19 -36.80 4.48 -32.70
N LEU A 20 -36.49 5.39 -31.81
CA LEU A 20 -35.21 5.42 -31.09
C LEU A 20 -35.23 4.25 -30.10
N ILE A 21 -34.68 3.10 -30.53
CA ILE A 21 -34.43 1.98 -29.61
C ILE A 21 -33.25 2.39 -28.73
N LEU A 22 -33.56 2.96 -27.57
CA LEU A 22 -32.61 3.06 -26.44
C LEU A 22 -32.37 1.63 -25.96
N LEU A 23 -31.25 1.06 -26.43
CA LEU A 23 -30.65 -0.12 -25.79
C LEU A 23 -30.22 0.29 -24.38
N LEU A 24 -31.12 0.12 -23.42
CA LEU A 24 -30.80 0.07 -22.04
C LEU A 24 -29.94 -1.19 -21.84
N PHE A 25 -28.64 -1.07 -22.00
CA PHE A 25 -27.72 -2.00 -21.38
C PHE A 25 -27.95 -1.85 -19.86
N PRO A 26 -28.36 -2.89 -19.15
CA PRO A 26 -28.28 -2.83 -17.71
C PRO A 26 -26.79 -2.63 -17.40
N LEU A 27 -26.44 -1.46 -16.86
CA LEU A 27 -25.23 -1.35 -16.06
C LEU A 27 -25.46 -2.32 -14.90
N CYS A 28 -25.11 -3.59 -15.09
CA CYS A 28 -24.79 -4.45 -13.97
C CYS A 28 -23.61 -3.77 -13.29
N ALA A 29 -23.90 -2.92 -12.30
CA ALA A 29 -22.94 -2.66 -11.26
C ALA A 29 -22.56 -4.06 -10.74
N ARG A 30 -21.40 -4.57 -11.17
CA ARG A 30 -20.80 -5.72 -10.55
C ARG A 30 -20.70 -5.30 -9.10
N ALA A 31 -21.47 -5.93 -8.21
CA ALA A 31 -21.20 -5.80 -6.80
C ALA A 31 -19.72 -6.11 -6.67
N GLU A 32 -18.92 -5.17 -6.20
CA GLU A 32 -17.50 -5.43 -5.93
C GLU A 32 -17.51 -6.59 -4.95
N GLU A 33 -17.13 -7.77 -5.42
CA GLU A 33 -16.97 -8.93 -4.55
C GLU A 33 -15.89 -8.53 -3.56
N GLN A 34 -16.23 -8.63 -2.26
CA GLN A 34 -15.26 -8.37 -1.20
C GLN A 34 -14.03 -9.23 -1.44
N PRO A 35 -12.81 -8.68 -1.26
CA PRO A 35 -11.58 -9.42 -1.50
C PRO A 35 -11.57 -10.69 -0.64
N VAL A 36 -11.22 -11.81 -1.23
CA VAL A 36 -11.07 -13.04 -0.47
C VAL A 36 -9.76 -12.96 0.31
N ILE A 37 -9.87 -12.88 1.64
CA ILE A 37 -8.74 -12.89 2.56
C ILE A 37 -8.82 -14.16 3.40
N ILE A 38 -7.82 -15.02 3.26
CA ILE A 38 -7.68 -16.23 4.05
C ILE A 38 -6.67 -15.97 5.18
N ASN A 39 -7.15 -16.03 6.41
CA ASN A 39 -6.33 -15.84 7.59
C ASN A 39 -6.02 -17.18 8.26
N LEU A 40 -4.89 -17.78 7.90
CA LEU A 40 -4.47 -19.10 8.41
C LEU A 40 -4.12 -19.08 9.91
N VAL A 41 -4.00 -17.91 10.50
CA VAL A 41 -3.64 -17.76 11.92
C VAL A 41 -4.86 -17.71 12.82
N GLU A 42 -5.92 -17.04 12.39
CA GLU A 42 -7.16 -16.95 13.15
C GLU A 42 -8.01 -18.21 13.01
N ASP A 43 -7.94 -18.86 11.85
CA ASP A 43 -8.68 -20.09 11.58
C ASP A 43 -7.73 -21.18 11.04
N ALA A 44 -7.16 -21.96 11.96
CA ALA A 44 -6.29 -23.09 11.65
C ALA A 44 -7.00 -24.25 10.89
N SER A 45 -8.33 -24.19 10.74
CA SER A 45 -9.10 -25.13 9.92
C SER A 45 -9.05 -24.78 8.43
N GLN A 46 -8.66 -23.56 8.09
CA GLN A 46 -8.45 -23.16 6.70
C GLN A 46 -7.14 -23.73 6.18
N ASP A 47 -7.19 -24.44 5.08
CA ASP A 47 -6.01 -24.87 4.30
C ASP A 47 -6.13 -24.21 2.92
N TYR A 48 -5.15 -23.40 2.58
CA TYR A 48 -5.06 -22.78 1.26
C TYR A 48 -3.65 -22.98 0.69
N ARG A 49 -3.62 -23.45 -0.55
CA ARG A 49 -2.37 -23.61 -1.31
C ARG A 49 -2.51 -22.91 -2.64
N PHE A 50 -1.55 -22.03 -2.92
CA PHE A 50 -1.41 -21.47 -4.25
C PHE A 50 -1.06 -22.56 -5.26
N GLU A 51 -1.36 -22.32 -6.53
CA GLU A 51 -0.92 -23.20 -7.60
C GLU A 51 0.61 -23.31 -7.60
N GLU A 52 1.13 -24.52 -7.83
CA GLU A 52 2.57 -24.76 -7.88
C GLU A 52 3.20 -23.94 -9.00
N GLY A 53 4.24 -23.14 -8.67
CA GLY A 53 4.93 -22.27 -9.62
C GLY A 53 4.22 -20.95 -9.94
N ALA A 54 3.08 -20.66 -9.33
CA ALA A 54 2.46 -19.34 -9.47
C ALA A 54 3.38 -18.25 -8.90
N PRO A 55 3.64 -17.14 -9.63
CA PRO A 55 4.37 -16.02 -9.05
C PRO A 55 3.58 -15.42 -7.88
N LEU A 56 4.24 -15.28 -6.73
CA LEU A 56 3.61 -14.71 -5.53
C LEU A 56 4.25 -13.38 -5.17
N LEU A 57 3.41 -12.36 -4.94
CA LEU A 57 3.83 -11.20 -4.18
C LEU A 57 3.80 -11.57 -2.70
N GLU A 58 4.94 -11.50 -2.04
CA GLU A 58 5.06 -11.65 -0.60
C GLU A 58 5.35 -10.29 0.04
N ILE A 59 4.64 -9.98 1.11
CA ILE A 59 4.84 -8.77 1.91
C ILE A 59 5.01 -9.20 3.36
N VAL A 60 6.14 -8.83 3.95
CA VAL A 60 6.42 -9.13 5.35
C VAL A 60 6.50 -7.82 6.13
N PHE A 61 5.71 -7.73 7.18
CA PHE A 61 5.82 -6.68 8.18
C PHE A 61 6.61 -7.23 9.37
N PRO A 62 7.81 -6.69 9.64
CA PRO A 62 8.57 -7.05 10.82
C PRO A 62 7.80 -6.69 12.09
N ARG A 63 8.20 -7.25 13.22
CA ARG A 63 7.66 -6.86 14.51
C ARG A 63 8.26 -5.53 15.00
N VAL A 64 8.18 -4.48 14.17
CA VAL A 64 8.56 -3.12 14.57
C VAL A 64 7.48 -2.48 15.46
N ILE A 65 7.84 -1.49 16.25
CA ILE A 65 6.94 -0.86 17.22
C ILE A 65 7.12 0.65 17.13
N SER A 66 6.06 1.37 16.78
CA SER A 66 6.07 2.81 16.54
C SER A 66 7.15 3.21 15.51
N SER A 67 7.13 2.53 14.38
CA SER A 67 8.16 2.60 13.34
C SER A 67 7.65 1.86 12.11
N ASP A 68 7.99 2.29 10.92
CA ASP A 68 7.55 1.65 9.67
C ASP A 68 8.66 0.81 9.02
N CYS A 69 8.31 -0.39 8.64
CA CYS A 69 9.10 -1.23 7.74
C CYS A 69 8.20 -2.29 7.10
N ALA A 70 8.33 -2.48 5.80
CA ALA A 70 7.75 -3.60 5.08
C ALA A 70 8.72 -4.11 4.03
N ILE A 71 8.83 -5.43 3.89
CA ILE A 71 9.67 -6.09 2.89
C ILE A 71 8.76 -6.74 1.87
N LEU A 72 8.90 -6.36 0.60
CA LEU A 72 8.17 -6.89 -0.53
C LEU A 72 9.12 -7.76 -1.36
N ARG A 73 8.69 -8.97 -1.70
CA ARG A 73 9.40 -9.83 -2.66
C ARG A 73 8.44 -10.25 -3.76
N PHE A 74 8.87 -10.05 -5.01
CA PHE A 74 8.17 -10.59 -6.17
C PHE A 74 9.17 -11.07 -7.20
N GLU A 75 9.01 -12.33 -7.63
CA GLU A 75 10.02 -13.05 -8.42
C GLU A 75 11.37 -13.03 -7.67
N ASP A 76 12.43 -12.52 -8.29
CA ASP A 76 13.77 -12.40 -7.70
C ASP A 76 14.13 -10.97 -7.30
N GLN A 77 13.16 -10.06 -7.17
CA GLN A 77 13.39 -8.68 -6.77
C GLN A 77 12.79 -8.37 -5.41
N VAL A 78 13.54 -7.63 -4.61
CA VAL A 78 13.20 -7.27 -3.24
C VAL A 78 13.15 -5.76 -3.07
N MET A 79 12.07 -5.27 -2.47
CA MET A 79 11.91 -3.87 -2.09
C MET A 79 11.63 -3.77 -0.59
N MET A 80 12.30 -2.83 0.08
CA MET A 80 12.00 -2.45 1.46
C MET A 80 11.36 -1.06 1.46
N ILE A 81 10.16 -0.96 2.03
CA ILE A 81 9.44 0.31 2.26
C ILE A 81 9.70 0.72 3.68
N ASP A 82 10.37 1.84 3.86
CA ASP A 82 10.89 2.37 5.12
C ASP A 82 11.78 1.37 5.88
N SER A 83 12.56 1.85 6.83
CA SER A 83 13.63 1.08 7.47
C SER A 83 13.52 0.99 8.98
N SER A 84 12.48 1.59 9.53
CA SER A 84 12.30 1.80 10.96
C SER A 84 13.35 2.71 11.62
N THR A 85 13.23 2.89 12.93
CA THR A 85 14.20 3.64 13.77
C THR A 85 15.53 2.91 13.82
N ARG A 86 16.62 3.66 13.76
CA ARG A 86 17.99 3.16 13.95
C ARG A 86 18.16 2.60 15.36
N SER A 87 18.17 1.28 15.48
CA SER A 87 18.49 0.55 16.70
C SER A 87 18.81 -0.91 16.41
N GLU A 88 19.73 -1.51 17.17
CA GLU A 88 20.08 -2.92 17.06
C GLU A 88 18.82 -3.83 17.10
N LYS A 89 17.89 -3.53 18.00
CA LYS A 89 16.66 -4.31 18.17
C LYS A 89 15.77 -4.26 16.91
N MET A 90 15.61 -3.09 16.29
CA MET A 90 14.81 -2.96 15.06
C MET A 90 15.51 -3.60 13.87
N ASN A 91 16.83 -3.43 13.77
CA ASN A 91 17.62 -4.04 12.71
C ASN A 91 17.55 -5.57 12.76
N ASN A 92 17.67 -6.18 13.95
CA ASN A 92 17.53 -7.61 14.13
C ASN A 92 16.13 -8.11 13.71
N ARG A 93 15.07 -7.33 13.98
CA ARG A 93 13.71 -7.67 13.58
C ARG A 93 13.51 -7.56 12.05
N ASN A 94 14.06 -6.52 11.44
CA ASN A 94 14.04 -6.35 9.99
C ASN A 94 14.81 -7.48 9.31
N GLN A 95 15.99 -7.84 9.83
CA GLN A 95 16.77 -8.97 9.34
C GLN A 95 16.02 -10.30 9.48
N THR A 96 15.39 -10.55 10.63
CA THR A 96 14.57 -11.76 10.85
C THR A 96 13.43 -11.83 9.84
N ALA A 97 12.79 -10.71 9.55
CA ALA A 97 11.71 -10.66 8.55
C ALA A 97 12.22 -11.00 7.13
N CYS A 98 13.36 -10.45 6.73
CA CYS A 98 14.01 -10.80 5.46
C CYS A 98 14.36 -12.29 5.39
N GLN A 99 14.97 -12.84 6.45
CA GLN A 99 15.30 -14.26 6.54
C GLN A 99 14.07 -15.17 6.45
N THR A 100 12.92 -14.74 6.99
CA THR A 100 11.66 -15.50 6.93
C THR A 100 11.21 -15.79 5.50
N ILE A 101 11.55 -14.92 4.56
CA ILE A 101 11.24 -15.06 3.13
C ILE A 101 12.49 -15.36 2.28
N GLY A 102 13.62 -15.73 2.91
CA GLY A 102 14.85 -16.11 2.22
C GLY A 102 15.54 -14.98 1.48
N VAL A 103 15.48 -13.76 2.03
CA VAL A 103 16.07 -12.53 1.46
C VAL A 103 17.37 -12.21 2.19
N ASP A 104 18.44 -11.93 1.45
CA ASP A 104 19.78 -11.57 1.92
C ASP A 104 20.30 -10.25 1.34
N HIS A 105 19.51 -9.58 0.50
CA HIS A 105 19.80 -8.28 -0.09
C HIS A 105 18.50 -7.49 -0.34
N ILE A 106 18.61 -6.19 -0.55
CA ILE A 106 17.52 -5.29 -0.88
C ILE A 106 17.85 -4.60 -2.21
N ASP A 107 17.12 -4.89 -3.28
CA ASP A 107 17.33 -4.22 -4.58
C ASP A 107 16.92 -2.75 -4.52
N ILE A 108 15.81 -2.48 -3.85
CA ILE A 108 15.20 -1.15 -3.77
C ILE A 108 14.85 -0.83 -2.31
N ALA A 109 15.53 0.12 -1.72
CA ALA A 109 15.09 0.80 -0.49
C ALA A 109 14.20 2.00 -0.89
N TYR A 110 13.01 2.13 -0.31
CA TYR A 110 12.07 3.22 -0.57
C TYR A 110 11.74 3.93 0.72
N ASN A 111 11.81 5.27 0.71
CA ASN A 111 11.43 6.08 1.87
C ASN A 111 10.18 6.91 1.58
N SER A 112 9.17 6.76 2.44
CA SER A 112 7.90 7.49 2.36
C SER A 112 8.06 8.96 2.76
N HIS A 113 8.81 9.24 3.84
CA HIS A 113 9.14 10.57 4.32
C HIS A 113 10.32 10.52 5.31
N PRO A 114 11.03 11.64 5.56
CA PRO A 114 12.29 11.63 6.26
C PRO A 114 12.20 11.73 7.80
N HIS A 115 11.16 11.17 8.46
CA HIS A 115 11.22 10.99 9.90
C HIS A 115 12.16 9.84 10.29
N ASN A 116 12.77 9.96 11.46
CA ASN A 116 13.78 9.04 11.95
C ASN A 116 13.30 7.59 12.09
N ASP A 117 12.02 7.38 12.36
CA ASP A 117 11.39 6.07 12.47
C ASP A 117 10.93 5.47 11.12
N HIS A 118 11.31 6.12 10.02
CA HIS A 118 11.10 5.68 8.64
C HIS A 118 12.41 5.54 7.86
N ILE A 119 13.41 6.41 8.07
CA ILE A 119 14.59 6.46 7.19
C ILE A 119 15.91 6.07 7.86
N ASP A 120 16.06 6.30 9.18
CA ASP A 120 17.36 6.21 9.86
C ASP A 120 17.95 4.80 9.91
N GLY A 121 17.15 3.75 9.72
CA GLY A 121 17.59 2.36 9.76
C GLY A 121 18.35 1.89 8.49
N PHE A 122 18.22 2.56 7.36
CA PHE A 122 18.83 2.09 6.10
C PHE A 122 20.34 1.90 6.15
N PRO A 123 21.16 2.78 6.77
CA PRO A 123 22.59 2.54 6.91
C PRO A 123 22.91 1.22 7.62
N ASP A 124 22.26 0.96 8.75
CA ASP A 124 22.52 -0.25 9.53
C ASP A 124 22.01 -1.52 8.79
N ILE A 125 20.94 -1.39 7.99
CA ILE A 125 20.46 -2.47 7.12
C ILE A 125 21.48 -2.78 6.04
N ASN A 126 22.05 -1.75 5.40
CA ASN A 126 23.06 -1.94 4.35
C ASN A 126 24.33 -2.65 4.87
N GLU A 127 24.70 -2.45 6.13
CA GLU A 127 25.84 -3.17 6.74
C GLU A 127 25.62 -4.68 6.84
N GLN A 128 24.37 -5.13 6.87
CA GLN A 128 23.99 -6.54 7.04
C GLN A 128 23.44 -7.16 5.75
N MET A 129 22.72 -6.38 4.97
CA MET A 129 22.07 -6.79 3.72
C MET A 129 22.28 -5.68 2.68
N PRO A 130 23.10 -5.91 1.64
CA PRO A 130 23.42 -4.89 0.64
C PRO A 130 22.16 -4.27 0.03
N ILE A 131 22.14 -2.94 -0.07
CA ILE A 131 21.09 -2.16 -0.72
C ILE A 131 21.55 -1.80 -2.14
N GLY A 132 20.76 -2.13 -3.16
CA GLY A 132 21.06 -1.83 -4.55
C GLY A 132 20.87 -0.36 -4.91
N LYS A 133 19.78 0.26 -4.41
CA LYS A 133 19.52 1.71 -4.54
C LYS A 133 18.55 2.21 -3.48
N LEU A 134 18.63 3.50 -3.18
CA LEU A 134 17.65 4.22 -2.37
C LEU A 134 16.74 5.06 -3.26
N ILE A 135 15.43 4.94 -3.09
CA ILE A 135 14.42 5.81 -3.69
C ILE A 135 13.82 6.70 -2.60
N THR A 136 13.83 8.00 -2.81
CA THR A 136 13.25 8.99 -1.90
C THR A 136 12.13 9.77 -2.57
N THR A 137 11.22 10.30 -1.78
CA THR A 137 10.15 11.19 -2.25
C THR A 137 10.44 12.66 -1.93
N PHE A 138 11.44 12.92 -1.10
CA PHE A 138 11.92 14.24 -0.72
C PHE A 138 13.30 14.55 -1.30
N PRO A 139 13.67 15.84 -1.44
CA PRO A 139 15.04 16.22 -1.80
C PRO A 139 16.05 15.73 -0.75
N SER A 140 17.25 15.33 -1.18
CA SER A 140 18.31 14.84 -0.27
C SER A 140 18.80 15.87 0.75
N ASP A 141 18.53 17.15 0.54
CA ASP A 141 18.87 18.27 1.42
C ASP A 141 17.67 18.83 2.20
N PHE A 142 16.54 18.10 2.21
CA PHE A 142 15.31 18.57 2.82
C PHE A 142 15.44 18.77 4.34
N ASP A 143 16.01 17.79 5.04
CA ASP A 143 16.28 17.88 6.48
C ASP A 143 17.54 17.09 6.87
N PHE A 144 17.80 17.01 8.18
CA PHE A 144 18.97 16.32 8.72
C PHE A 144 18.96 14.81 8.44
N HIS A 145 17.80 14.15 8.61
CA HIS A 145 17.70 12.69 8.55
C HIS A 145 17.92 12.18 7.12
N ILE A 146 17.17 12.72 6.14
CA ILE A 146 17.36 12.32 4.75
C ILE A 146 18.76 12.66 4.24
N LYS A 147 19.32 13.82 4.65
CA LYS A 147 20.67 14.20 4.27
C LYS A 147 21.70 13.20 4.81
N GLN A 148 21.62 12.82 6.08
CA GLN A 148 22.54 11.87 6.68
C GLN A 148 22.48 10.51 5.97
N VAL A 149 21.28 10.02 5.66
CA VAL A 149 21.12 8.73 4.98
C VAL A 149 21.59 8.80 3.52
N THR A 150 21.26 9.86 2.79
CA THR A 150 21.71 10.01 1.39
C THR A 150 23.22 10.23 1.28
N ASP A 151 23.83 10.97 2.21
CA ASP A 151 25.29 11.11 2.29
C ASP A 151 25.95 9.72 2.51
N TYR A 152 25.42 8.91 3.45
CA TYR A 152 25.89 7.54 3.68
C TYR A 152 25.77 6.68 2.40
N MET A 153 24.64 6.74 1.70
CA MET A 153 24.44 5.98 0.46
C MET A 153 25.49 6.38 -0.61
N HIS A 154 25.72 7.67 -0.78
CA HIS A 154 26.75 8.17 -1.72
C HIS A 154 28.16 7.74 -1.32
N GLU A 155 28.51 7.74 -0.04
CA GLU A 155 29.81 7.28 0.48
C GLU A 155 30.05 5.78 0.23
N HIS A 156 28.97 5.01 0.03
CA HIS A 156 29.01 3.57 -0.26
C HIS A 156 28.69 3.23 -1.72
N ASP A 157 28.75 4.22 -2.63
CA ASP A 157 28.44 4.06 -4.06
C ASP A 157 27.02 3.49 -4.35
N ILE A 158 26.06 3.73 -3.45
CA ILE A 158 24.66 3.32 -3.62
C ILE A 158 23.89 4.46 -4.30
N PRO A 159 23.26 4.20 -5.47
CA PRO A 159 22.47 5.21 -6.17
C PRO A 159 21.30 5.72 -5.33
N VAL A 160 21.08 7.04 -5.37
CA VAL A 160 19.90 7.69 -4.76
C VAL A 160 19.07 8.30 -5.87
N GLU A 161 17.83 7.86 -5.98
CA GLU A 161 16.86 8.33 -6.97
C GLU A 161 15.70 9.04 -6.28
N ARG A 162 15.13 10.07 -6.90
CA ARG A 162 13.94 10.73 -6.40
C ARG A 162 12.75 10.44 -7.31
N VAL A 163 11.61 10.11 -6.70
CA VAL A 163 10.32 9.93 -7.38
C VAL A 163 9.32 11.00 -6.93
N TYR A 164 8.27 11.18 -7.71
CA TYR A 164 7.28 12.23 -7.56
C TYR A 164 5.87 11.67 -7.58
N ASP A 165 4.89 12.51 -7.22
CA ASP A 165 3.47 12.16 -7.34
C ASP A 165 3.12 11.65 -8.73
N GLY A 166 2.38 10.55 -8.79
CA GLY A 166 1.95 9.88 -10.02
C GLY A 166 3.00 8.99 -10.67
N ASP A 167 4.25 8.97 -10.21
CA ASP A 167 5.26 8.05 -10.74
C ASP A 167 4.86 6.60 -10.44
N VAL A 168 5.07 5.73 -11.43
CA VAL A 168 4.78 4.30 -11.35
C VAL A 168 6.07 3.50 -11.48
N MET A 169 6.39 2.77 -10.42
CA MET A 169 7.47 1.78 -10.41
C MET A 169 6.89 0.39 -10.64
N THR A 170 7.73 -0.57 -10.97
CA THR A 170 7.37 -1.98 -11.06
C THR A 170 8.30 -2.83 -10.22
N LEU A 171 7.79 -3.96 -9.70
CA LEU A 171 8.59 -4.95 -8.99
C LEU A 171 8.55 -6.27 -9.76
N GLY A 172 9.71 -6.97 -9.78
CA GLY A 172 9.91 -8.19 -10.53
C GLY A 172 10.24 -7.96 -12.01
N LYS A 173 10.85 -8.95 -12.65
CA LYS A 173 11.26 -8.89 -14.06
C LYS A 173 10.07 -8.81 -15.03
N SER A 174 8.94 -9.41 -14.65
CA SER A 174 7.71 -9.34 -15.45
C SER A 174 7.06 -7.96 -15.41
N GLY A 175 7.36 -7.15 -14.37
CA GLY A 175 6.67 -5.88 -14.13
C GLY A 175 5.19 -6.04 -13.78
N ALA A 176 4.77 -7.22 -13.33
CA ALA A 176 3.37 -7.50 -13.04
C ALA A 176 2.88 -6.82 -11.74
N VAL A 177 3.78 -6.52 -10.81
CA VAL A 177 3.46 -5.72 -9.63
C VAL A 177 3.77 -4.26 -9.93
N THR A 178 2.79 -3.38 -9.75
CA THR A 178 2.94 -1.94 -9.94
C THR A 178 2.86 -1.21 -8.60
N LEU A 179 3.65 -0.14 -8.48
CA LEU A 179 3.72 0.70 -7.28
C LEU A 179 3.57 2.16 -7.70
N THR A 180 2.43 2.76 -7.36
CA THR A 180 2.14 4.16 -7.70
C THR A 180 2.38 5.06 -6.51
N VAL A 181 3.21 6.08 -6.69
CA VAL A 181 3.49 7.11 -5.69
C VAL A 181 2.34 8.11 -5.66
N ILE A 182 1.85 8.42 -4.47
CA ILE A 182 0.77 9.39 -4.23
C ILE A 182 1.28 10.37 -3.18
N GLN A 183 1.57 11.61 -3.58
CA GLN A 183 2.16 12.59 -2.67
C GLN A 183 1.74 14.01 -3.00
N GLU A 184 1.37 14.78 -1.97
CA GLU A 184 1.24 16.23 -2.06
C GLU A 184 2.25 16.90 -1.14
N LEU A 185 3.15 17.70 -1.70
CA LEU A 185 4.13 18.49 -0.97
C LEU A 185 3.61 19.91 -0.80
N HIS A 186 3.42 20.35 0.44
CA HIS A 186 2.90 21.65 0.76
C HIS A 186 3.68 22.29 1.92
N GLU A 187 4.41 23.37 1.66
CA GLU A 187 5.32 24.02 2.62
C GLU A 187 4.69 24.33 4.00
N SER A 188 3.36 24.57 4.06
CA SER A 188 2.66 24.87 5.31
C SER A 188 2.13 23.64 6.05
N TRP A 189 2.33 22.43 5.51
CA TRP A 189 1.86 21.20 6.15
C TRP A 189 2.91 20.64 7.09
N PRO A 190 2.50 19.97 8.19
CA PRO A 190 3.40 19.10 8.94
C PRO A 190 4.02 18.03 8.04
N LEU A 191 5.20 17.54 8.39
CA LEU A 191 5.91 16.55 7.57
C LEU A 191 5.11 15.26 7.41
N ASN A 192 4.40 14.81 8.44
CA ASN A 192 3.50 13.65 8.35
C ASN A 192 2.47 13.80 7.23
N ASP A 193 1.81 14.96 7.15
CA ASP A 193 0.82 15.25 6.10
C ASP A 193 1.44 15.34 4.68
N GLN A 194 2.76 15.35 4.56
CA GLN A 194 3.50 15.33 3.29
C GLN A 194 4.08 13.95 2.96
N SER A 195 3.86 12.94 3.82
CA SER A 195 4.30 11.56 3.55
C SER A 195 3.74 11.05 2.23
N ALA A 196 4.58 10.42 1.43
CA ALA A 196 4.12 9.72 0.25
C ALA A 196 3.35 8.46 0.66
N MET A 197 2.15 8.30 0.13
CA MET A 197 1.48 7.01 0.09
C MET A 197 2.00 6.20 -1.09
N LEU A 198 1.99 4.87 -0.96
CA LEU A 198 2.37 3.96 -2.03
C LEU A 198 1.25 2.96 -2.26
N MET A 199 0.63 3.00 -3.44
CA MET A 199 -0.34 2.00 -3.87
C MET A 199 0.39 0.85 -4.55
N VAL A 200 0.37 -0.34 -3.95
CA VAL A 200 0.90 -1.56 -4.54
C VAL A 200 -0.23 -2.39 -5.10
N GLN A 201 -0.13 -2.78 -6.36
CA GLN A 201 -1.14 -3.58 -7.05
C GLN A 201 -0.51 -4.78 -7.75
N TYR A 202 -1.11 -5.96 -7.56
CA TYR A 202 -0.83 -7.17 -8.30
C TYR A 202 -2.14 -7.84 -8.71
N GLY A 203 -2.38 -7.97 -10.02
CA GLY A 203 -3.68 -8.43 -10.53
C GLY A 203 -4.83 -7.57 -10.00
N ASP A 204 -5.81 -8.20 -9.36
CA ASP A 204 -6.96 -7.52 -8.76
C ASP A 204 -6.71 -7.11 -7.28
N ARG A 205 -5.56 -7.47 -6.71
CA ARG A 205 -5.23 -7.23 -5.29
C ARG A 205 -4.45 -5.95 -5.12
N ARG A 206 -4.86 -5.17 -4.12
CA ARG A 206 -4.29 -3.85 -3.82
C ARG A 206 -4.02 -3.69 -2.32
N ILE A 207 -2.88 -3.10 -1.99
CA ILE A 207 -2.55 -2.65 -0.64
C ILE A 207 -2.08 -1.20 -0.71
N LEU A 208 -2.60 -0.36 0.18
CA LEU A 208 -2.19 1.02 0.35
C LEU A 208 -1.28 1.15 1.57
N PHE A 209 -0.03 1.56 1.34
CA PHE A 209 0.86 2.06 2.38
C PHE A 209 0.60 3.56 2.55
N ALA A 210 0.06 3.96 3.68
CA ALA A 210 -0.41 5.33 3.86
C ALA A 210 0.64 6.28 4.47
N GLY A 211 1.88 5.80 4.73
CA GLY A 211 2.90 6.59 5.45
C GLY A 211 2.34 7.12 6.77
N ASP A 212 2.60 8.38 7.07
CA ASP A 212 2.10 9.03 8.29
C ASP A 212 1.02 10.09 8.02
N ASN A 213 0.32 9.96 6.89
CA ASN A 213 -0.71 10.91 6.49
C ASN A 213 -1.77 11.16 7.57
N GLU A 214 -1.95 12.42 7.96
CA GLU A 214 -2.87 12.86 8.99
C GLU A 214 -4.05 13.65 8.41
N ASN A 215 -4.60 14.56 9.23
CA ASN A 215 -5.87 15.24 8.91
C ASN A 215 -5.84 16.11 7.65
N ARG A 216 -4.72 16.79 7.35
CA ARG A 216 -4.67 17.74 6.23
C ARG A 216 -4.60 17.02 4.91
N SER A 217 -3.66 16.07 4.79
CA SER A 217 -3.51 15.25 3.60
C SER A 217 -4.74 14.38 3.35
N GLN A 218 -5.31 13.76 4.39
CA GLN A 218 -6.53 12.97 4.23
C GLN A 218 -7.69 13.80 3.67
N LYS A 219 -7.92 15.04 4.16
CA LYS A 219 -8.94 15.94 3.59
C LYS A 219 -8.63 16.33 2.15
N TYR A 220 -7.36 16.63 1.87
CA TYR A 220 -6.93 16.98 0.53
C TYR A 220 -7.25 15.86 -0.46
N TYR A 221 -6.93 14.59 -0.13
CA TYR A 221 -7.19 13.44 -1.01
C TYR A 221 -8.66 13.07 -1.13
N VAL A 222 -9.51 13.46 -0.19
CA VAL A 222 -10.98 13.38 -0.35
C VAL A 222 -11.46 14.35 -1.44
N GLU A 223 -10.92 15.56 -1.45
CA GLU A 223 -11.28 16.60 -2.42
C GLU A 223 -10.56 16.42 -3.76
N ASN A 224 -9.37 15.82 -3.75
CA ASN A 224 -8.47 15.62 -4.90
C ASN A 224 -8.01 14.16 -4.97
N PRO A 225 -8.88 13.20 -5.29
CA PRO A 225 -8.50 11.79 -5.33
C PRO A 225 -7.47 11.54 -6.44
N PRO A 226 -6.41 10.75 -6.17
CA PRO A 226 -5.38 10.45 -7.15
C PRO A 226 -5.95 9.65 -8.33
N ALA A 227 -5.31 9.77 -9.49
CA ALA A 227 -5.78 9.12 -10.72
C ALA A 227 -5.87 7.59 -10.62
N CYS A 228 -4.99 6.95 -9.82
CA CYS A 228 -5.04 5.51 -9.56
C CYS A 228 -6.17 5.10 -8.59
N GLY A 229 -6.85 6.07 -7.96
CA GLY A 229 -7.79 5.86 -6.87
C GLY A 229 -7.11 5.39 -5.59
N LEU A 230 -7.85 5.40 -4.47
CA LEU A 230 -7.35 4.96 -3.15
C LEU A 230 -7.89 3.60 -2.71
N ASN A 231 -8.88 3.05 -3.42
CA ASN A 231 -9.48 1.76 -3.05
C ASN A 231 -8.41 0.67 -2.95
N ALA A 232 -8.39 -0.04 -1.82
CA ALA A 232 -7.43 -1.09 -1.52
C ALA A 232 -8.03 -2.14 -0.59
N ASP A 233 -7.69 -3.42 -0.80
CA ASP A 233 -8.12 -4.53 0.03
C ASP A 233 -7.55 -4.43 1.45
N ILE A 234 -6.29 -3.97 1.52
CA ILE A 234 -5.51 -3.87 2.76
C ILE A 234 -4.97 -2.44 2.90
N LEU A 235 -5.06 -1.90 4.10
CA LEU A 235 -4.48 -0.62 4.49
C LEU A 235 -3.36 -0.82 5.49
N LYS A 236 -2.10 -0.45 5.14
CA LYS A 236 -1.11 -0.10 6.15
C LYS A 236 -1.55 1.22 6.75
N TYR A 237 -2.03 1.16 7.98
CA TYR A 237 -2.68 2.29 8.67
C TYR A 237 -1.68 3.44 8.86
N PRO A 238 -2.08 4.70 8.62
CA PRO A 238 -1.16 5.81 8.73
C PRO A 238 -0.72 6.08 10.18
N HIS A 239 0.48 6.61 10.30
CA HIS A 239 1.08 7.06 11.55
C HIS A 239 0.96 5.99 12.66
N HIS A 240 1.36 4.77 12.31
CA HIS A 240 1.42 3.59 13.19
C HIS A 240 0.09 3.23 13.88
N GLY A 241 -1.04 3.79 13.45
CA GLY A 241 -2.33 3.61 14.12
C GLY A 241 -2.58 4.60 15.28
N GLN A 242 -1.80 5.67 15.39
CA GLN A 242 -1.94 6.69 16.45
C GLN A 242 -3.00 7.73 16.14
N VAL A 243 -3.38 7.87 14.88
CA VAL A 243 -4.36 8.87 14.41
C VAL A 243 -5.69 8.23 14.07
N ARG A 244 -6.76 9.04 14.08
CA ARG A 244 -8.05 8.64 13.55
C ARG A 244 -8.12 9.01 12.08
N LEU A 245 -8.61 8.10 11.25
CA LEU A 245 -8.88 8.40 9.87
C LEU A 245 -10.07 9.34 9.72
N ASN A 246 -10.01 10.21 8.72
CA ASN A 246 -11.18 10.89 8.21
C ASN A 246 -12.15 9.85 7.63
N ASN A 247 -13.45 9.95 7.94
CA ASN A 247 -14.44 8.95 7.51
C ASN A 247 -14.59 8.91 5.97
N ASP A 248 -14.51 10.06 5.30
CA ASP A 248 -14.61 10.11 3.84
C ASP A 248 -13.35 9.56 3.17
N PHE A 249 -12.17 9.79 3.79
CA PHE A 249 -10.92 9.17 3.34
C PHE A 249 -10.96 7.64 3.52
N LEU A 250 -11.44 7.16 4.67
CA LEU A 250 -11.66 5.73 4.87
C LEU A 250 -12.63 5.14 3.82
N ALA A 251 -13.71 5.85 3.49
CA ALA A 251 -14.67 5.40 2.49
C ALA A 251 -14.06 5.30 1.08
N LEU A 252 -13.10 6.15 0.74
CA LEU A 252 -12.35 6.05 -0.52
C LEU A 252 -11.43 4.83 -0.56
N ILE A 253 -10.84 4.45 0.58
CA ILE A 253 -9.96 3.28 0.66
C ILE A 253 -10.79 1.99 0.73
N SER A 254 -11.82 1.99 1.58
CA SER A 254 -12.73 0.85 1.80
C SER A 254 -12.01 -0.48 2.09
N PRO A 255 -11.06 -0.54 3.04
CA PRO A 255 -10.24 -1.71 3.26
C PRO A 255 -10.99 -2.78 4.04
N SER A 256 -10.75 -4.05 3.71
CA SER A 256 -11.23 -5.19 4.49
C SER A 256 -10.32 -5.52 5.67
N LEU A 257 -9.04 -5.14 5.58
CA LEU A 257 -8.03 -5.38 6.61
C LEU A 257 -7.15 -4.14 6.80
N ALA A 258 -6.79 -3.84 8.04
CA ALA A 258 -5.79 -2.84 8.39
C ALA A 258 -4.61 -3.46 9.12
N PHE A 259 -3.40 -2.99 8.85
CA PHE A 259 -2.18 -3.32 9.58
C PHE A 259 -1.69 -2.09 10.35
N LEU A 260 -1.49 -2.22 11.66
CA LEU A 260 -1.06 -1.15 12.56
C LEU A 260 0.25 -1.55 13.26
N ASP A 261 1.27 -0.70 13.20
CA ASP A 261 2.60 -0.97 13.75
C ASP A 261 2.99 -0.09 14.94
N GLY A 262 2.02 0.54 15.57
CA GLY A 262 2.19 1.25 16.84
C GLY A 262 2.42 0.34 18.04
N ALA A 263 2.88 0.92 19.14
CA ALA A 263 2.97 0.24 20.43
C ALA A 263 1.57 -0.01 21.02
N ALA A 264 1.48 -0.98 21.92
CA ALA A 264 0.20 -1.38 22.53
C ALA A 264 -0.56 -0.25 23.24
N ASP A 265 0.15 0.78 23.68
CA ASP A 265 -0.42 1.97 24.33
C ASP A 265 -0.74 3.11 23.35
N THR A 266 0.00 3.23 22.24
CA THR A 266 -0.17 4.30 21.25
C THR A 266 -1.20 3.96 20.18
N VAL A 267 -1.34 2.69 19.79
CA VAL A 267 -2.23 2.20 18.73
C VAL A 267 -3.73 2.18 19.08
N LYS A 268 -4.07 2.52 20.32
CA LYS A 268 -5.44 2.36 20.87
C LYS A 268 -6.51 3.11 20.07
N ASP A 269 -6.22 4.29 19.56
CA ASP A 269 -7.20 5.07 18.81
C ASP A 269 -7.45 4.47 17.41
N GLY A 270 -6.42 3.98 16.73
CA GLY A 270 -6.55 3.24 15.47
C GLY A 270 -7.34 1.93 15.64
N VAL A 271 -7.01 1.15 16.69
CA VAL A 271 -7.75 -0.08 17.03
C VAL A 271 -9.23 0.19 17.27
N LYS A 272 -9.56 1.19 18.11
CA LYS A 272 -10.96 1.57 18.36
C LYS A 272 -11.66 2.05 17.08
N TYR A 273 -10.92 2.72 16.22
CA TYR A 273 -11.46 3.18 14.93
C TYR A 273 -11.76 2.01 14.01
N CYS A 274 -10.83 1.04 13.88
CA CYS A 274 -11.08 -0.20 13.12
C CYS A 274 -12.27 -0.98 13.67
N GLN A 275 -12.34 -1.17 14.99
CA GLN A 275 -13.47 -1.85 15.65
C GLN A 275 -14.82 -1.15 15.37
N LYS A 276 -14.85 0.17 15.45
CA LYS A 276 -16.08 0.96 15.18
C LYS A 276 -16.55 0.81 13.73
N HIS A 277 -15.64 0.65 12.79
CA HIS A 277 -15.93 0.54 11.36
C HIS A 277 -15.91 -0.91 10.85
N GLU A 278 -15.85 -1.89 11.77
CA GLU A 278 -15.88 -3.34 11.48
C GLU A 278 -14.73 -3.79 10.55
N ILE A 279 -13.56 -3.09 10.61
CA ILE A 279 -12.38 -3.43 9.85
C ILE A 279 -11.55 -4.45 10.64
N ALA A 280 -11.27 -5.61 10.05
CA ALA A 280 -10.30 -6.56 10.59
C ALA A 280 -8.93 -5.89 10.72
N HIS A 281 -8.16 -6.20 11.77
CA HIS A 281 -6.88 -5.53 11.97
C HIS A 281 -5.82 -6.41 12.63
N LEU A 282 -4.59 -6.24 12.18
CA LEU A 282 -3.40 -6.90 12.68
C LEU A 282 -2.48 -5.87 13.36
N LEU A 283 -1.72 -6.33 14.35
CA LEU A 283 -0.92 -5.47 15.23
C LEU A 283 0.53 -5.98 15.27
N SER A 284 1.47 -5.18 14.75
CA SER A 284 2.89 -5.57 14.65
C SER A 284 3.51 -5.97 15.98
N TYR A 285 3.14 -5.29 17.08
CA TYR A 285 3.72 -5.62 18.40
C TYR A 285 3.38 -7.04 18.89
N LYS A 286 2.42 -7.70 18.26
CA LYS A 286 2.04 -9.09 18.56
C LYS A 286 2.82 -10.13 17.77
N GLY A 287 3.56 -9.75 16.76
CA GLY A 287 4.36 -10.67 15.97
C GLY A 287 4.58 -10.20 14.52
N LEU A 288 5.45 -10.92 13.82
CA LEU A 288 5.67 -10.74 12.39
C LEU A 288 4.43 -11.16 11.60
N THR A 289 4.07 -10.37 10.60
CA THR A 289 2.96 -10.67 9.69
C THR A 289 3.50 -10.90 8.28
N ARG A 290 3.07 -11.99 7.63
CA ARG A 290 3.33 -12.23 6.22
C ARG A 290 2.02 -12.25 5.44
N LEU A 291 1.96 -11.49 4.36
CA LEU A 291 0.90 -11.50 3.37
C LEU A 291 1.44 -12.12 2.08
N ARG A 292 0.63 -12.92 1.42
CA ARG A 292 0.96 -13.49 0.10
C ARG A 292 -0.24 -13.37 -0.82
N THR A 293 0.02 -13.10 -2.09
CA THR A 293 -1.03 -13.09 -3.12
C THR A 293 -0.48 -13.54 -4.47
N ASP A 294 -1.32 -14.22 -5.24
CA ASP A 294 -1.12 -14.54 -6.66
C ASP A 294 -1.81 -13.50 -7.58
N GLY A 295 -2.30 -12.40 -7.00
CA GLY A 295 -3.06 -11.36 -7.69
C GLY A 295 -4.57 -11.57 -7.67
N SER A 296 -5.08 -12.70 -7.15
CA SER A 296 -6.50 -13.00 -7.05
C SER A 296 -7.01 -13.07 -5.61
N ILE A 297 -6.20 -13.52 -4.67
CA ILE A 297 -6.56 -13.79 -3.28
C ILE A 297 -5.43 -13.36 -2.34
N TRP A 298 -5.78 -12.91 -1.13
CA TRP A 298 -4.82 -12.66 -0.06
C TRP A 298 -4.77 -13.84 0.92
N VAL A 299 -3.58 -14.27 1.30
CA VAL A 299 -3.34 -15.25 2.36
C VAL A 299 -2.47 -14.62 3.43
N ILE A 300 -2.89 -14.71 4.69
CA ILE A 300 -2.20 -14.13 5.84
C ILE A 300 -1.63 -15.23 6.71
N ASP A 301 -0.31 -15.15 6.96
CA ASP A 301 0.39 -15.95 7.97
C ASP A 301 0.89 -14.98 9.05
N TYR A 302 0.10 -14.81 10.10
CA TYR A 302 0.46 -13.94 11.22
C TYR A 302 1.10 -14.76 12.34
N LEU A 303 2.39 -14.53 12.62
CA LEU A 303 3.11 -15.22 13.68
C LEU A 303 2.99 -14.42 14.98
N LYS A 304 2.03 -14.81 15.82
CA LYS A 304 1.85 -14.23 17.16
C LYS A 304 2.95 -14.72 18.09
N GLU A 305 3.69 -13.80 18.69
CA GLU A 305 4.66 -14.11 19.73
C GLU A 305 4.04 -13.93 21.11
N GLU A 306 4.12 -14.96 21.96
CA GLU A 306 3.67 -14.86 23.37
C GLU A 306 4.62 -14.02 24.21
N ASN A 307 5.91 -13.95 23.84
CA ASN A 307 6.94 -13.15 24.51
C ASN A 307 7.52 -12.11 23.56
N ALA A 308 7.40 -10.86 23.95
CA ALA A 308 7.83 -9.70 23.18
C ALA A 308 9.31 -9.66 22.77
N ASP A 309 10.17 -10.45 23.40
CA ASP A 309 11.62 -10.47 23.23
C ASP A 309 12.16 -11.76 22.61
N ARG A 310 11.30 -12.69 22.15
CA ARG A 310 11.75 -13.88 21.44
C ARG A 310 11.93 -13.57 19.96
N GLU A 311 13.13 -13.76 19.47
CA GLU A 311 13.42 -13.86 18.05
C GLU A 311 12.70 -15.09 17.49
N LEU A 312 12.07 -14.95 16.32
CA LEU A 312 11.49 -16.09 15.63
C LEU A 312 12.63 -17.02 15.18
N PRO A 313 12.50 -18.33 15.37
CA PRO A 313 13.48 -19.25 14.78
C PRO A 313 13.45 -19.11 13.25
N TYR A 314 14.64 -18.97 12.68
CA TYR A 314 14.83 -19.01 11.22
C TYR A 314 14.24 -20.31 10.66
N THR A 315 13.29 -20.18 9.77
CA THR A 315 12.81 -21.29 8.96
C THR A 315 13.28 -21.03 7.52
N PRO A 316 14.32 -21.75 7.04
CA PRO A 316 14.76 -21.58 5.66
C PRO A 316 13.60 -21.80 4.70
N ALA A 317 13.58 -20.99 3.61
CA ALA A 317 12.68 -21.24 2.50
C ALA A 317 12.83 -22.73 2.08
N ARG A 318 11.73 -23.45 2.00
CA ARG A 318 11.78 -24.82 1.48
C ARG A 318 12.13 -24.72 0.00
N GLU A 319 13.27 -25.36 -0.37
CA GLU A 319 13.67 -25.59 -1.75
C GLU A 319 12.56 -26.26 -2.56
#